data_413253094784230b4ffd896ee45889fe
#
_entry.id   413253094784230b4ffd896ee45889fe
#
_cell.length_a   1.000
_cell.length_b   1.000
_cell.length_c   1.000
_cell.angle_alpha   90.00
_cell.angle_beta   90.00
_cell.angle_gamma   90.00
#
_symmetry.space_group_name_H-M   'P 1'
#
loop_
_entity.id
_entity.type
_entity.pdbx_description
1 polymer ?
#
loop_
_entity_poly.entity_id
_entity_poly.type
_entity_poly.pdbx_seq_one_letter_code
_entity_poly.pdbx_strand_id
1 'polypeptide(L)'
;STFKEAFNPDRFTPRLMKMWNDNLPASTTKEYVMIAQALNNREVIDEDAYFPIAEVLEQPMEKKENQRLYNHYGAKTGKTAYIFTRVFYFTQKDKTRIESAIFLNDLTPAEEKKIEDWQPAFEAQYLSDPVFRSKVRF
;
A
#
# COMPACT_ATOMS: atom_id res chain seq x y z
N SER A 1 -24.55 -24.70 10.66
CA SER A 1 -24.42 -23.30 10.27
C SER A 1 -23.40 -23.17 9.14
N THR A 2 -23.78 -22.55 8.07
CA THR A 2 -22.86 -22.28 6.97
C THR A 2 -21.95 -21.11 7.34
N PHE A 3 -20.72 -21.06 6.79
CA PHE A 3 -19.76 -19.95 6.97
C PHE A 3 -20.40 -18.56 6.72
N LYS A 4 -21.41 -18.48 5.83
CA LYS A 4 -22.19 -17.26 5.57
C LYS A 4 -23.04 -16.81 6.77
N GLU A 5 -23.52 -17.73 7.60
CA GLU A 5 -24.32 -17.37 8.81
C GLU A 5 -23.43 -16.91 9.96
N ALA A 6 -22.18 -17.41 10.02
CA ALA A 6 -21.18 -16.95 10.98
C ALA A 6 -20.64 -15.56 10.64
N PHE A 7 -20.61 -15.19 9.35
CA PHE A 7 -20.12 -13.92 8.83
C PHE A 7 -21.28 -12.99 8.45
N ASN A 8 -22.06 -12.56 9.44
CA ASN A 8 -23.09 -11.55 9.22
C ASN A 8 -22.44 -10.14 9.33
N PRO A 9 -22.36 -9.35 8.23
CA PRO A 9 -21.80 -8.00 8.25
C PRO A 9 -22.46 -7.07 9.26
N ASP A 10 -23.77 -7.27 9.53
CA ASP A 10 -24.53 -6.45 10.47
C ASP A 10 -24.09 -6.62 11.94
N ARG A 11 -23.29 -7.64 12.23
CA ARG A 11 -22.68 -7.84 13.55
C ARG A 11 -21.40 -7.03 13.78
N PHE A 12 -20.84 -6.46 12.73
CA PHE A 12 -19.66 -5.61 12.82
C PHE A 12 -20.03 -4.19 13.23
N THR A 13 -20.36 -4.02 14.50
CA THR A 13 -20.62 -2.70 15.07
C THR A 13 -19.32 -1.87 15.07
N PRO A 14 -19.41 -0.52 15.00
CA PRO A 14 -18.23 0.36 15.09
C PRO A 14 -17.36 0.06 16.32
N ARG A 15 -17.98 -0.28 17.45
CA ARG A 15 -17.27 -0.65 18.68
C ARG A 15 -16.46 -1.95 18.51
N LEU A 16 -17.05 -2.98 17.90
CA LEU A 16 -16.38 -4.25 17.65
C LEU A 16 -15.23 -4.06 16.67
N MET A 17 -15.43 -3.28 15.62
CA MET A 17 -14.39 -2.96 14.63
C MET A 17 -13.23 -2.19 15.27
N LYS A 18 -13.52 -1.25 16.18
CA LYS A 18 -12.47 -0.54 16.92
C LYS A 18 -11.67 -1.47 17.83
N MET A 19 -12.35 -2.31 18.60
CA MET A 19 -11.69 -3.31 19.46
C MET A 19 -10.80 -4.25 18.65
N TRP A 20 -11.26 -4.70 17.49
CA TRP A 20 -10.47 -5.54 16.60
C TRP A 20 -9.24 -4.80 16.09
N ASN A 21 -9.43 -3.58 15.66
CA ASN A 21 -8.37 -2.70 15.16
C ASN A 21 -7.26 -2.46 16.22
N ASP A 22 -7.66 -2.21 17.46
CA ASP A 22 -6.74 -1.96 18.58
C ASP A 22 -5.92 -3.22 18.96
N ASN A 23 -6.30 -4.41 18.48
CA ASN A 23 -5.64 -5.68 18.75
C ASN A 23 -4.96 -6.29 17.51
N LEU A 24 -4.92 -5.58 16.37
CA LEU A 24 -4.16 -6.03 15.20
C LEU A 24 -2.65 -5.90 15.45
N PRO A 25 -1.85 -6.79 14.83
CA PRO A 25 -0.40 -6.62 14.83
C PRO A 25 -0.02 -5.23 14.33
N ALA A 26 0.83 -4.54 15.07
CA ALA A 26 1.33 -3.22 14.69
C ALA A 26 2.73 -3.32 14.07
N SER A 27 3.00 -2.44 13.12
CA SER A 27 4.32 -2.24 12.53
C SER A 27 4.53 -0.75 12.27
N THR A 28 5.71 -0.38 11.80
CA THR A 28 6.06 1.00 11.52
C THR A 28 6.20 1.25 10.02
N THR A 29 6.04 2.50 9.59
CA THR A 29 6.33 2.91 8.21
C THR A 29 7.77 2.60 7.82
N LYS A 30 8.71 2.75 8.77
CA LYS A 30 10.13 2.43 8.56
C LYS A 30 10.34 0.96 8.20
N GLU A 31 9.73 0.03 8.95
CA GLU A 31 9.83 -1.41 8.66
C GLU A 31 9.25 -1.75 7.29
N TYR A 32 8.11 -1.17 6.93
CA TYR A 32 7.50 -1.40 5.62
C TYR A 32 8.30 -0.77 4.47
N VAL A 33 8.92 0.38 4.68
CA VAL A 33 9.87 0.94 3.67
C VAL A 33 11.07 0.02 3.49
N MET A 34 11.61 -0.57 4.56
CA MET A 34 12.72 -1.55 4.46
C MET A 34 12.30 -2.80 3.67
N ILE A 35 11.08 -3.30 3.88
CA ILE A 35 10.54 -4.42 3.09
C ILE A 35 10.37 -4.00 1.63
N ALA A 36 9.82 -2.83 1.37
CA ALA A 36 9.67 -2.29 0.02
C ALA A 36 11.03 -2.12 -0.69
N GLN A 37 12.07 -1.68 0.03
CA GLN A 37 13.43 -1.58 -0.48
C GLN A 37 14.00 -2.95 -0.86
N ALA A 38 13.83 -3.96 -0.01
CA ALA A 38 14.27 -5.32 -0.29
C ALA A 38 13.59 -5.88 -1.56
N LEU A 39 12.29 -5.65 -1.70
CA LEU A 39 11.52 -6.05 -2.89
C LEU A 39 11.98 -5.30 -4.15
N ASN A 40 12.18 -3.99 -4.06
CA ASN A 40 12.59 -3.16 -5.19
C ASN A 40 14.03 -3.42 -5.62
N ASN A 41 14.91 -3.81 -4.69
CA ASN A 41 16.32 -4.06 -4.96
C ASN A 41 16.59 -5.44 -5.61
N ARG A 42 15.70 -6.40 -5.47
CA ARG A 42 15.79 -7.79 -6.01
C ARG A 42 17.07 -8.58 -5.65
N GLU A 43 18.05 -7.93 -5.06
CA GLU A 43 19.34 -8.56 -4.70
C GLU A 43 19.29 -9.31 -3.35
N VAL A 44 18.27 -9.04 -2.56
CA VAL A 44 18.13 -9.52 -1.17
C VAL A 44 17.18 -10.71 -1.06
N ILE A 45 16.38 -10.96 -2.08
CA ILE A 45 15.35 -12.01 -2.09
C ILE A 45 15.70 -13.00 -3.20
N ASP A 46 15.72 -14.29 -2.86
CA ASP A 46 15.90 -15.37 -3.82
C ASP A 46 14.85 -15.24 -4.96
N GLU A 47 15.30 -15.46 -6.19
CA GLU A 47 14.44 -15.35 -7.38
C GLU A 47 13.18 -16.22 -7.26
N ASP A 48 13.31 -17.43 -6.74
CA ASP A 48 12.20 -18.36 -6.56
C ASP A 48 11.14 -17.84 -5.57
N ALA A 49 11.58 -17.10 -4.54
CA ALA A 49 10.67 -16.45 -3.58
C ALA A 49 10.12 -15.12 -4.11
N TYR A 50 10.89 -14.43 -4.94
CA TYR A 50 10.50 -13.13 -5.48
C TYR A 50 9.32 -13.23 -6.45
N PHE A 51 9.31 -14.20 -7.35
CA PHE A 51 8.28 -14.33 -8.40
C PHE A 51 6.85 -14.36 -7.86
N PRO A 52 6.49 -15.21 -6.88
CA PRO A 52 5.14 -15.23 -6.32
C PRO A 52 4.76 -13.90 -5.63
N ILE A 53 5.71 -13.25 -4.98
CA ILE A 53 5.49 -11.97 -4.30
C ILE A 53 5.25 -10.86 -5.33
N ALA A 54 6.07 -10.81 -6.37
CA ALA A 54 5.94 -9.83 -7.45
C ALA A 54 4.61 -9.99 -8.18
N GLU A 55 4.17 -11.20 -8.46
CA GLU A 55 2.87 -11.47 -9.11
C GLU A 55 1.71 -10.86 -8.32
N VAL A 56 1.77 -10.89 -6.99
CA VAL A 56 0.74 -10.30 -6.13
C VAL A 56 0.89 -8.79 -6.00
N LEU A 57 2.12 -8.28 -5.84
CA LEU A 57 2.35 -6.88 -5.52
C LEU A 57 2.49 -5.99 -6.76
N GLU A 58 3.04 -6.52 -7.85
CA GLU A 58 3.30 -5.75 -9.08
C GLU A 58 2.13 -5.75 -10.08
N GLN A 59 0.91 -5.99 -9.62
CA GLN A 59 -0.31 -5.82 -10.44
C GLN A 59 -0.38 -4.45 -11.15
N PRO A 60 0.14 -3.33 -10.60
CA PRO A 60 0.22 -2.08 -11.36
C PRO A 60 0.98 -2.21 -12.68
N MET A 61 1.90 -3.17 -12.80
CA MET A 61 2.67 -3.43 -14.03
C MET A 61 1.87 -4.12 -15.14
N GLU A 62 0.65 -4.59 -14.88
CA GLU A 62 -0.26 -5.08 -15.91
C GLU A 62 -0.72 -3.96 -16.87
N LYS A 63 -0.68 -2.71 -16.42
CA LYS A 63 -1.01 -1.54 -17.25
C LYS A 63 0.14 -1.20 -18.18
N LYS A 64 -0.14 -1.11 -19.48
CA LYS A 64 0.85 -0.78 -20.52
C LYS A 64 1.55 0.57 -20.29
N GLU A 65 0.82 1.54 -19.73
CA GLU A 65 1.36 2.84 -19.37
C GLU A 65 2.49 2.71 -18.34
N ASN A 66 2.27 1.90 -17.31
CA ASN A 66 3.26 1.67 -16.26
C ASN A 66 4.49 0.91 -16.81
N GLN A 67 4.28 -0.06 -17.69
CA GLN A 67 5.39 -0.80 -18.33
C GLN A 67 6.31 0.11 -19.17
N ARG A 68 5.79 1.23 -19.68
CA ARG A 68 6.60 2.23 -20.42
C ARG A 68 7.43 3.10 -19.50
N LEU A 69 6.93 3.39 -18.30
CA LEU A 69 7.54 4.33 -17.35
C LEU A 69 8.46 3.66 -16.34
N TYR A 70 8.13 2.45 -15.94
CA TYR A 70 8.79 1.75 -14.84
C TYR A 70 9.38 0.42 -15.29
N ASN A 71 10.47 0.01 -14.64
CA ASN A 71 10.98 -1.35 -14.68
C ASN A 71 10.21 -2.23 -13.69
N HIS A 72 9.91 -1.65 -12.51
CA HIS A 72 9.14 -2.27 -11.44
C HIS A 72 8.21 -1.24 -10.82
N TYR A 73 7.02 -1.66 -10.47
CA TYR A 73 6.07 -0.91 -9.68
C TYR A 73 5.17 -1.87 -8.91
N GLY A 74 5.42 -1.97 -7.62
CA GLY A 74 4.64 -2.79 -6.71
C GLY A 74 3.93 -1.95 -5.66
N ALA A 75 2.77 -2.40 -5.24
CA ALA A 75 1.98 -1.68 -4.26
C ALA A 75 1.04 -2.60 -3.47
N LYS A 76 0.83 -2.25 -2.19
CA LYS A 76 -0.15 -2.92 -1.33
C LYS A 76 -0.91 -1.92 -0.50
N THR A 77 -2.23 -2.06 -0.47
CA THR A 77 -3.12 -1.31 0.42
C THR A 77 -3.63 -2.23 1.53
N GLY A 78 -3.63 -1.73 2.75
CA GLY A 78 -4.36 -2.30 3.88
C GLY A 78 -5.38 -1.28 4.37
N LYS A 79 -6.56 -1.74 4.76
CA LYS A 79 -7.67 -0.87 5.08
C LYS A 79 -8.59 -1.49 6.10
N THR A 80 -9.01 -0.69 7.09
CA THR A 80 -10.12 -0.96 8.02
C THR A 80 -10.99 0.28 8.10
N ALA A 81 -12.05 0.27 8.91
CA ALA A 81 -12.90 1.46 9.11
C ALA A 81 -12.18 2.67 9.72
N TYR A 82 -10.98 2.49 10.28
CA TYR A 82 -10.24 3.53 11.01
C TYR A 82 -8.79 3.65 10.61
N ILE A 83 -8.32 2.78 9.72
CA ILE A 83 -6.92 2.72 9.30
C ILE A 83 -6.86 2.63 7.78
N PHE A 84 -5.99 3.41 7.21
CA PHE A 84 -5.55 3.27 5.83
C PHE A 84 -4.02 3.13 5.79
N THR A 85 -3.54 2.10 5.12
CA THR A 85 -2.12 1.90 4.86
C THR A 85 -1.88 1.74 3.38
N ARG A 86 -0.85 2.39 2.87
CA ARG A 86 -0.40 2.24 1.50
C ARG A 86 1.11 2.13 1.47
N VAL A 87 1.62 1.04 0.94
CA VAL A 87 3.04 0.85 0.69
C VAL A 87 3.22 0.66 -0.82
N PHE A 88 4.19 1.34 -1.39
CA PHE A 88 4.54 1.16 -2.79
C PHE A 88 6.02 1.36 -3.03
N TYR A 89 6.51 0.72 -4.06
CA TYR A 89 7.87 0.86 -4.55
C TYR A 89 7.88 0.89 -6.07
N PHE A 90 8.82 1.61 -6.64
CA PHE A 90 9.02 1.60 -8.08
C PHE A 90 10.47 1.86 -8.47
N THR A 91 10.84 1.33 -9.63
CA THR A 91 12.11 1.62 -10.29
C THR A 91 11.80 2.17 -11.68
N GLN A 92 12.22 3.41 -11.93
CA GLN A 92 12.05 4.07 -13.22
C GLN A 92 13.00 3.48 -14.29
N LYS A 93 12.81 3.84 -15.55
CA LYS A 93 13.67 3.40 -16.66
C LYS A 93 15.11 3.90 -16.52
N ASP A 94 15.31 5.05 -15.88
CA ASP A 94 16.63 5.61 -15.56
C ASP A 94 17.27 4.99 -14.31
N LYS A 95 16.65 3.93 -13.74
CA LYS A 95 17.06 3.22 -12.51
C LYS A 95 16.86 4.00 -11.20
N THR A 96 16.22 5.15 -11.22
CA THR A 96 15.79 5.83 -9.99
C THR A 96 14.81 4.92 -9.24
N ARG A 97 15.10 4.65 -7.96
CA ARG A 97 14.30 3.84 -7.06
C ARG A 97 13.66 4.70 -5.99
N ILE A 98 12.40 4.44 -5.72
CA ILE A 98 11.65 5.11 -4.66
C ILE A 98 10.77 4.08 -3.94
N GLU A 99 10.79 4.14 -2.62
CA GLU A 99 9.95 3.36 -1.74
C GLU A 99 9.22 4.29 -0.77
N SER A 100 7.95 4.01 -0.54
CA SER A 100 7.10 4.82 0.33
C SER A 100 6.15 3.96 1.13
N ALA A 101 5.94 4.35 2.39
CA ALA A 101 4.91 3.79 3.25
C ALA A 101 4.13 4.91 3.92
N ILE A 102 2.81 4.86 3.80
CA ILE A 102 1.86 5.81 4.37
C ILE A 102 0.93 5.05 5.30
N PHE A 103 0.92 5.42 6.57
CA PHE A 103 0.03 4.87 7.58
C PHE A 103 -0.79 5.99 8.19
N LEU A 104 -2.12 5.89 8.06
CA LEU A 104 -3.08 6.82 8.63
C LEU A 104 -3.97 6.05 9.59
N ASN A 105 -4.00 6.49 10.84
CA ASN A 105 -4.72 5.85 11.93
C ASN A 105 -5.79 6.78 12.49
N ASP A 106 -6.72 6.21 13.25
CA ASP A 106 -7.81 6.94 13.91
C ASP A 106 -8.66 7.78 12.96
N LEU A 107 -8.85 7.30 11.74
CA LEU A 107 -9.67 7.95 10.72
C LEU A 107 -11.15 7.87 11.08
N THR A 108 -11.86 8.93 10.78
CA THR A 108 -13.33 8.90 10.69
C THR A 108 -13.77 8.30 9.33
N PRO A 109 -14.98 7.78 9.20
CA PRO A 109 -15.50 7.29 7.91
C PRO A 109 -15.47 8.35 6.80
N ALA A 110 -15.67 9.63 7.16
CA ALA A 110 -15.60 10.73 6.19
C ALA A 110 -14.17 11.01 5.71
N GLU A 111 -13.19 10.89 6.59
CA GLU A 111 -11.76 11.03 6.25
C GLU A 111 -11.29 9.85 5.41
N GLU A 112 -11.68 8.64 5.77
CA GLU A 112 -11.35 7.44 5.00
C GLU A 112 -11.85 7.56 3.55
N LYS A 113 -13.10 7.99 3.35
CA LYS A 113 -13.65 8.22 2.03
C LYS A 113 -12.88 9.28 1.25
N LYS A 114 -12.49 10.38 1.87
CA LYS A 114 -11.67 11.42 1.22
C LYS A 114 -10.32 10.87 0.79
N ILE A 115 -9.70 10.01 1.62
CA ILE A 115 -8.41 9.39 1.30
C ILE A 115 -8.55 8.47 0.09
N GLU A 116 -9.60 7.67 0.02
CA GLU A 116 -9.87 6.83 -1.15
C GLU A 116 -10.01 7.65 -2.44
N ASP A 117 -10.66 8.81 -2.35
CA ASP A 117 -10.91 9.66 -3.51
C ASP A 117 -9.63 10.34 -4.02
N TRP A 118 -8.75 10.80 -3.13
CA TRP A 118 -7.56 11.56 -3.54
C TRP A 118 -6.27 10.73 -3.66
N GLN A 119 -6.17 9.58 -2.98
CA GLN A 119 -4.95 8.78 -2.94
C GLN A 119 -4.41 8.40 -4.33
N PRO A 120 -5.24 7.96 -5.30
CA PRO A 120 -4.73 7.63 -6.63
C PRO A 120 -4.08 8.82 -7.35
N ALA A 121 -4.67 10.00 -7.23
CA ALA A 121 -4.10 11.23 -7.84
C ALA A 121 -2.81 11.66 -7.13
N PHE A 122 -2.77 11.57 -5.79
CA PHE A 122 -1.57 11.82 -5.00
C PHE A 122 -0.43 10.89 -5.42
N GLU A 123 -0.71 9.58 -5.49
CA GLU A 123 0.28 8.58 -5.88
C GLU A 123 0.79 8.82 -7.30
N ALA A 124 -0.11 9.07 -8.25
CA ALA A 124 0.28 9.38 -9.63
C ALA A 124 1.19 10.61 -9.71
N GLN A 125 0.89 11.67 -8.97
CA GLN A 125 1.73 12.86 -8.91
C GLN A 125 3.06 12.60 -8.18
N TYR A 126 3.03 11.84 -7.09
CA TYR A 126 4.22 11.44 -6.36
C TYR A 126 5.18 10.61 -7.23
N LEU A 127 4.64 9.72 -8.06
CA LEU A 127 5.40 8.89 -8.99
C LEU A 127 6.04 9.71 -10.12
N SER A 128 5.31 10.69 -10.68
CA SER A 128 5.72 11.40 -11.90
C SER A 128 6.47 12.70 -11.67
N ASP A 129 6.29 13.37 -10.50
CA ASP A 129 6.80 14.73 -10.25
C ASP A 129 7.84 14.76 -9.10
N PRO A 130 9.15 14.85 -9.42
CA PRO A 130 10.19 14.96 -8.41
C PRO A 130 10.08 16.22 -7.55
N VAL A 131 9.57 17.33 -8.10
CA VAL A 131 9.38 18.58 -7.36
C VAL A 131 8.25 18.42 -6.34
N PHE A 132 7.17 17.77 -6.73
CA PHE A 132 6.10 17.44 -5.79
C PHE A 132 6.63 16.53 -4.66
N ARG A 133 7.35 15.46 -4.99
CA ARG A 133 7.95 14.57 -3.98
C ARG A 133 8.82 15.34 -2.98
N SER A 134 9.61 16.28 -3.43
CA SER A 134 10.49 17.05 -2.55
C SER A 134 9.75 17.94 -1.55
N LYS A 135 8.48 18.24 -1.80
CA LYS A 135 7.62 19.06 -0.94
C LYS A 135 6.83 18.23 0.08
N VAL A 136 6.68 16.94 -0.18
CA VAL A 136 5.99 16.05 0.76
C VAL A 136 6.82 15.91 2.03
N ARG A 137 6.22 16.20 3.18
CA ARG A 137 6.83 16.08 4.51
C ARG A 137 5.94 15.20 5.37
N PHE A 138 6.57 14.33 6.15
CA PHE A 138 5.92 13.42 7.09
C PHE A 138 6.46 13.67 8.50
#